data_39fd598f1e4e0f396e1994a0a63ddfd4
#
_entry.id   39fd598f1e4e0f396e1994a0a63ddfd4
#
_cell.length_a   1.000
_cell.length_b   1.000
_cell.length_c   1.000
_cell.angle_alpha   90.00
_cell.angle_beta   90.00
_cell.angle_gamma   90.00
#
_symmetry.space_group_name_H-M   'P 1'
#
loop_
_entity.id
_entity.type
_entity.pdbx_description
1 polymer ?
#
loop_
_entity_poly.entity_id
_entity_poly.type
_entity_poly.pdbx_seq_one_letter_code
_entity_poly.pdbx_strand_id
1 'polypeptide(L)'
;MLNTFKKQILVAAMCGIAGLAQAQAWPTKTITIVVPFPPGGTTDVLARAVSTKLSANLGQTVIVENKPGAGATLGAAQVAKANADGYTLLMGAVHHTIATSVYKGLTYNFDKDFAPISTVALVPNVLVVNAKSPYNSVKDLVAAGKATPDKLAYGSNGNGTAQHMIGTQFQVVSGAQILHVPYKGSAPLTTDLLGGQVDMSFDTVTPVLPFIKEGKLKPLAVTTAKRSSTLPNVPTLQEAGVPGIAIGTWFGLLAPAATPKDVVTKLNAEVVKIIHTPEFKKQMFDIGAEPIGNKPEEMAKQIKEETEKFAGLVKAGKVTLD
;
A
#
# COMPACT_ATOMS: atom_id res chain seq x y z
N MET A 1 -64.83 36.24 -11.86
CA MET A 1 -63.81 35.63 -12.73
C MET A 1 -62.39 36.10 -12.46
N LEU A 2 -62.12 37.30 -11.96
CA LEU A 2 -60.75 37.81 -11.71
C LEU A 2 -60.02 37.15 -10.54
N ASN A 3 -60.74 36.66 -9.52
CA ASN A 3 -60.11 36.06 -8.32
C ASN A 3 -59.64 34.62 -8.50
N THR A 4 -60.18 33.88 -9.46
CA THR A 4 -59.76 32.51 -9.79
C THR A 4 -58.49 32.49 -10.59
N PHE A 5 -58.28 33.45 -11.49
CA PHE A 5 -57.07 33.59 -12.26
C PHE A 5 -55.82 33.97 -11.45
N LYS A 6 -55.98 34.82 -10.40
CA LYS A 6 -54.89 35.17 -9.47
C LYS A 6 -54.45 34.01 -8.63
N LYS A 7 -55.34 33.15 -8.20
CA LYS A 7 -55.02 31.93 -7.37
C LYS A 7 -54.27 30.87 -8.23
N GLN A 8 -54.60 30.73 -9.50
CA GLN A 8 -53.91 29.79 -10.39
C GLN A 8 -52.50 30.24 -10.74
N ILE A 9 -52.23 31.53 -10.90
CA ILE A 9 -50.88 32.07 -11.12
C ILE A 9 -50.01 31.93 -9.86
N LEU A 10 -50.57 32.07 -8.67
CA LEU A 10 -49.79 31.90 -7.42
C LEU A 10 -49.40 30.44 -7.15
N VAL A 11 -50.26 29.48 -7.52
CA VAL A 11 -49.96 28.03 -7.39
C VAL A 11 -48.93 27.59 -8.44
N ALA A 12 -49.00 28.13 -9.67
CA ALA A 12 -47.97 27.85 -10.70
C ALA A 12 -46.59 28.42 -10.34
N ALA A 13 -46.52 29.59 -9.66
CA ALA A 13 -45.27 30.17 -9.18
C ALA A 13 -44.67 29.43 -8.01
N MET A 14 -45.46 28.79 -7.12
CA MET A 14 -44.93 27.94 -6.03
C MET A 14 -44.41 26.58 -6.50
N CYS A 15 -44.94 26.02 -7.59
CA CYS A 15 -44.41 24.77 -8.17
C CYS A 15 -43.08 24.96 -8.94
N GLY A 16 -42.78 26.19 -9.39
CA GLY A 16 -41.54 26.50 -10.14
C GLY A 16 -40.27 26.63 -9.25
N ILE A 17 -40.41 26.78 -7.92
CA ILE A 17 -39.28 27.00 -7.01
C ILE A 17 -38.78 25.67 -6.40
N ALA A 18 -39.53 24.58 -6.52
CA ALA A 18 -39.14 23.27 -5.97
C ALA A 18 -38.12 22.49 -6.83
N GLY A 19 -37.62 23.06 -7.92
CA GLY A 19 -36.82 22.34 -8.93
C GLY A 19 -35.29 22.58 -8.89
N LEU A 20 -34.77 23.41 -8.01
CA LEU A 20 -33.31 23.70 -7.93
C LEU A 20 -32.71 23.31 -6.58
N ALA A 21 -33.04 22.12 -6.10
CA ALA A 21 -32.10 21.44 -5.24
C ALA A 21 -30.90 21.07 -6.11
N GLN A 22 -29.97 21.98 -6.30
CA GLN A 22 -28.65 21.65 -6.84
C GLN A 22 -28.11 20.58 -5.91
N ALA A 23 -28.10 19.34 -6.38
CA ALA A 23 -27.39 18.28 -5.68
C ALA A 23 -25.97 18.84 -5.43
N GLN A 24 -25.67 19.13 -4.17
CA GLN A 24 -24.40 19.75 -3.79
C GLN A 24 -23.29 18.82 -4.28
N ALA A 25 -22.49 19.31 -5.23
CA ALA A 25 -21.51 18.47 -5.90
C ALA A 25 -20.53 17.85 -4.90
N TRP A 26 -20.48 16.50 -4.86
CA TRP A 26 -19.47 15.81 -4.07
C TRP A 26 -18.06 16.34 -4.38
N PRO A 27 -17.15 16.54 -3.39
CA PRO A 27 -17.32 16.35 -1.95
C PRO A 27 -17.82 17.63 -1.24
N THR A 28 -18.59 17.45 -0.14
CA THR A 28 -19.14 18.54 0.67
C THR A 28 -18.69 18.48 2.14
N LYS A 29 -17.95 17.44 2.52
CA LYS A 29 -17.44 17.21 3.87
C LYS A 29 -16.04 16.59 3.82
N THR A 30 -15.38 16.47 4.96
CA THR A 30 -14.07 15.87 5.11
C THR A 30 -14.03 14.44 4.56
N ILE A 31 -12.98 14.11 3.79
CA ILE A 31 -12.66 12.78 3.31
C ILE A 31 -11.60 12.18 4.24
N THR A 32 -11.75 10.90 4.60
CA THR A 32 -10.78 10.17 5.42
C THR A 32 -10.10 9.09 4.59
N ILE A 33 -8.77 9.12 4.53
CA ILE A 33 -7.96 8.01 4.00
C ILE A 33 -7.51 7.15 5.18
N VAL A 34 -8.03 5.95 5.28
CA VAL A 34 -7.62 4.96 6.28
C VAL A 34 -6.32 4.31 5.84
N VAL A 35 -5.32 4.38 6.70
CA VAL A 35 -4.01 3.72 6.54
C VAL A 35 -3.96 2.54 7.50
N PRO A 36 -3.88 1.29 7.01
CA PRO A 36 -3.97 0.10 7.86
C PRO A 36 -2.64 -0.26 8.56
N PHE A 37 -1.75 0.70 8.71
CA PHE A 37 -0.45 0.58 9.37
C PHE A 37 -0.18 1.74 10.33
N PRO A 38 0.76 1.61 11.27
CA PRO A 38 1.23 2.74 12.09
C PRO A 38 1.83 3.86 11.23
N PRO A 39 1.90 5.09 11.77
CA PRO A 39 2.57 6.21 11.10
C PRO A 39 4.04 5.92 10.77
N GLY A 40 4.56 6.58 9.72
CA GLY A 40 5.97 6.57 9.33
C GLY A 40 6.39 5.46 8.37
N GLY A 41 5.52 4.47 8.08
CA GLY A 41 5.74 3.50 7.01
C GLY A 41 5.34 4.05 5.63
N THR A 42 5.70 3.34 4.57
CA THR A 42 5.41 3.76 3.17
C THR A 42 3.94 4.08 2.93
N THR A 43 3.01 3.26 3.45
CA THR A 43 1.56 3.47 3.31
C THR A 43 1.14 4.83 3.86
N ASP A 44 1.65 5.20 5.04
CA ASP A 44 1.35 6.48 5.70
C ASP A 44 1.95 7.67 4.95
N VAL A 45 3.22 7.55 4.52
CA VAL A 45 3.92 8.61 3.77
C VAL A 45 3.21 8.91 2.45
N LEU A 46 2.83 7.88 1.69
CA LEU A 46 2.09 8.02 0.43
C LEU A 46 0.68 8.59 0.65
N ALA A 47 -0.04 8.12 1.67
CA ALA A 47 -1.37 8.63 2.01
C ALA A 47 -1.34 10.12 2.33
N ARG A 48 -0.36 10.59 3.12
CA ARG A 48 -0.19 12.02 3.46
C ARG A 48 0.20 12.86 2.25
N ALA A 49 1.09 12.35 1.40
CA ALA A 49 1.47 13.04 0.17
C ALA A 49 0.27 13.26 -0.76
N VAL A 50 -0.58 12.23 -0.93
CA VAL A 50 -1.81 12.32 -1.73
C VAL A 50 -2.85 13.20 -1.05
N SER A 51 -3.11 13.03 0.28
CA SER A 51 -4.15 13.76 1.00
C SER A 51 -3.94 15.27 0.95
N THR A 52 -2.71 15.74 1.10
CA THR A 52 -2.36 17.17 1.04
C THR A 52 -2.74 17.77 -0.32
N LYS A 53 -2.37 17.11 -1.41
CA LYS A 53 -2.67 17.59 -2.77
C LYS A 53 -4.16 17.44 -3.12
N LEU A 54 -4.76 16.32 -2.70
CA LEU A 54 -6.17 16.05 -2.95
C LEU A 54 -7.07 17.05 -2.20
N SER A 55 -6.70 17.46 -0.98
CA SER A 55 -7.39 18.54 -0.26
C SER A 55 -7.41 19.85 -1.05
N ALA A 56 -6.26 20.24 -1.60
CA ALA A 56 -6.15 21.45 -2.40
C ALA A 56 -7.00 21.38 -3.68
N ASN A 57 -6.97 20.25 -4.38
CA ASN A 57 -7.68 20.07 -5.64
C ASN A 57 -9.20 20.00 -5.45
N LEU A 58 -9.68 19.33 -4.40
CA LEU A 58 -11.11 19.14 -4.13
C LEU A 58 -11.76 20.30 -3.37
N GLY A 59 -10.96 21.20 -2.78
CA GLY A 59 -11.47 22.28 -1.91
C GLY A 59 -12.11 21.78 -0.63
N GLN A 60 -11.81 20.53 -0.22
CA GLN A 60 -12.31 19.88 0.99
C GLN A 60 -11.16 19.24 1.76
N THR A 61 -11.26 19.22 3.08
CA THR A 61 -10.24 18.60 3.93
C THR A 61 -10.17 17.08 3.64
N VAL A 62 -8.95 16.58 3.40
CA VAL A 62 -8.65 15.15 3.33
C VAL A 62 -7.69 14.81 4.45
N ILE A 63 -8.10 13.95 5.38
CA ILE A 63 -7.29 13.53 6.52
C ILE A 63 -6.80 12.08 6.36
N VAL A 64 -5.73 11.75 7.08
CA VAL A 64 -5.20 10.40 7.18
C VAL A 64 -5.45 9.86 8.58
N GLU A 65 -6.07 8.68 8.66
CA GLU A 65 -6.33 7.96 9.91
C GLU A 65 -5.61 6.61 9.92
N ASN A 66 -4.69 6.40 10.87
CA ASN A 66 -3.97 5.14 10.99
C ASN A 66 -4.78 4.13 11.82
N LYS A 67 -5.10 2.95 11.22
CA LYS A 67 -5.85 1.84 11.83
C LYS A 67 -5.07 0.53 11.69
N PRO A 68 -3.96 0.38 12.43
CA PRO A 68 -3.09 -0.79 12.32
C PRO A 68 -3.72 -2.04 12.93
N GLY A 69 -3.25 -3.20 12.48
CA GLY A 69 -3.54 -4.49 13.12
C GLY A 69 -3.74 -5.63 12.12
N ALA A 70 -3.45 -6.85 12.59
CA ALA A 70 -3.60 -8.11 11.86
C ALA A 70 -3.07 -8.05 10.41
N GLY A 71 -1.81 -7.64 10.22
CA GLY A 71 -1.20 -7.57 8.88
C GLY A 71 -1.95 -6.63 7.92
N ALA A 72 -2.50 -5.51 8.42
CA ALA A 72 -3.30 -4.51 7.69
C ALA A 72 -4.79 -4.88 7.47
N THR A 73 -5.26 -6.04 7.90
CA THR A 73 -6.63 -6.49 7.62
C THR A 73 -7.69 -5.75 8.42
N LEU A 74 -7.38 -5.24 9.64
CA LEU A 74 -8.36 -4.53 10.47
C LEU A 74 -8.78 -3.20 9.84
N GLY A 75 -7.84 -2.38 9.37
CA GLY A 75 -8.16 -1.12 8.70
C GLY A 75 -8.93 -1.35 7.40
N ALA A 76 -8.56 -2.36 6.62
CA ALA A 76 -9.29 -2.73 5.41
C ALA A 76 -10.72 -3.18 5.71
N ALA A 77 -10.93 -4.02 6.75
CA ALA A 77 -12.25 -4.46 7.17
C ALA A 77 -13.16 -3.30 7.62
N GLN A 78 -12.59 -2.27 8.25
CA GLN A 78 -13.33 -1.06 8.61
C GLN A 78 -13.82 -0.32 7.36
N VAL A 79 -12.97 -0.14 6.35
CA VAL A 79 -13.34 0.56 5.11
C VAL A 79 -14.35 -0.25 4.29
N ALA A 80 -14.19 -1.57 4.21
CA ALA A 80 -15.13 -2.44 3.49
C ALA A 80 -16.58 -2.31 4.01
N LYS A 81 -16.74 -1.95 5.30
CA LYS A 81 -18.05 -1.77 5.98
C LYS A 81 -18.48 -0.30 6.10
N ALA A 82 -17.65 0.63 5.60
CA ALA A 82 -17.98 2.05 5.67
C ALA A 82 -19.09 2.41 4.66
N ASN A 83 -19.69 3.59 4.83
CA ASN A 83 -20.65 4.11 3.87
C ASN A 83 -19.97 4.25 2.49
N ALA A 84 -20.65 3.76 1.46
CA ALA A 84 -20.17 3.82 0.09
C ALA A 84 -20.50 5.18 -0.56
N ASP A 85 -20.07 6.27 0.06
CA ASP A 85 -20.34 7.65 -0.34
C ASP A 85 -19.07 8.42 -0.79
N GLY A 86 -17.93 7.73 -0.83
CA GLY A 86 -16.64 8.29 -1.25
C GLY A 86 -15.91 9.13 -0.18
N TYR A 87 -16.40 9.18 1.05
CA TYR A 87 -15.75 9.93 2.14
C TYR A 87 -14.86 9.10 3.03
N THR A 88 -14.89 7.77 2.89
CA THR A 88 -13.96 6.86 3.56
C THR A 88 -13.23 6.03 2.51
N LEU A 89 -11.92 6.21 2.42
CA LEU A 89 -11.05 5.56 1.44
C LEU A 89 -10.03 4.70 2.16
N LEU A 90 -9.52 3.68 1.47
CA LEU A 90 -8.41 2.85 1.95
C LEU A 90 -7.15 3.20 1.16
N MET A 91 -6.04 3.45 1.82
CA MET A 91 -4.72 3.29 1.20
C MET A 91 -4.35 1.81 1.28
N GLY A 92 -4.76 1.08 0.25
CA GLY A 92 -4.48 -0.35 0.10
C GLY A 92 -3.08 -0.61 -0.44
N ALA A 93 -2.64 -1.85 -0.34
CA ALA A 93 -1.37 -2.32 -0.86
C ALA A 93 -1.45 -3.81 -1.23
N VAL A 94 -0.40 -4.34 -1.86
CA VAL A 94 -0.24 -5.76 -2.21
C VAL A 94 -0.51 -6.70 -1.03
N HIS A 95 -0.32 -6.26 0.20
CA HIS A 95 -0.58 -7.06 1.40
C HIS A 95 -2.03 -7.58 1.47
N HIS A 96 -3.00 -6.82 0.94
CA HIS A 96 -4.41 -7.22 0.96
C HIS A 96 -4.70 -8.36 -0.04
N THR A 97 -3.97 -8.43 -1.16
CA THR A 97 -4.08 -9.57 -2.10
C THR A 97 -3.49 -10.84 -1.50
N ILE A 98 -2.41 -10.71 -0.71
CA ILE A 98 -1.79 -11.81 0.03
C ILE A 98 -2.71 -12.28 1.16
N ALA A 99 -3.31 -11.34 1.89
CA ALA A 99 -4.16 -11.63 3.05
C ALA A 99 -5.33 -12.57 2.72
N THR A 100 -5.89 -12.50 1.51
CA THR A 100 -6.98 -13.38 1.05
C THR A 100 -6.61 -14.87 1.09
N SER A 101 -5.32 -15.19 0.94
CA SER A 101 -4.83 -16.57 0.93
C SER A 101 -4.24 -17.02 2.26
N VAL A 102 -3.86 -16.09 3.12
CA VAL A 102 -3.13 -16.35 4.37
C VAL A 102 -4.06 -16.35 5.58
N TYR A 103 -5.06 -15.45 5.62
CA TYR A 103 -6.00 -15.34 6.74
C TYR A 103 -7.29 -16.09 6.46
N LYS A 104 -7.60 -17.13 7.24
CA LYS A 104 -8.83 -17.92 7.12
C LYS A 104 -10.11 -17.21 7.56
N GLY A 105 -10.00 -16.17 8.39
CA GLY A 105 -11.12 -15.47 9.03
C GLY A 105 -11.30 -14.03 8.55
N LEU A 106 -10.95 -13.69 7.30
CA LEU A 106 -11.21 -12.36 6.76
C LEU A 106 -12.72 -12.07 6.74
N THR A 107 -13.08 -10.89 7.24
CA THR A 107 -14.48 -10.42 7.28
C THR A 107 -14.85 -9.59 6.03
N TYR A 108 -14.00 -9.59 5.02
CA TYR A 108 -14.17 -8.92 3.73
C TYR A 108 -13.48 -9.73 2.62
N ASN A 109 -13.90 -9.47 1.39
CA ASN A 109 -13.25 -9.97 0.17
C ASN A 109 -12.59 -8.80 -0.56
N PHE A 110 -11.27 -8.82 -0.70
CA PHE A 110 -10.54 -7.67 -1.26
C PHE A 110 -10.91 -7.38 -2.72
N ASP A 111 -11.23 -8.40 -3.51
CA ASP A 111 -11.58 -8.25 -4.93
C ASP A 111 -13.03 -7.76 -5.14
N LYS A 112 -13.92 -7.96 -4.13
CA LYS A 112 -15.36 -7.72 -4.28
C LYS A 112 -15.87 -6.54 -3.46
N ASP A 113 -15.27 -6.29 -2.30
CA ASP A 113 -15.79 -5.32 -1.34
C ASP A 113 -15.15 -3.93 -1.49
N PHE A 114 -14.27 -3.76 -2.50
CA PHE A 114 -13.63 -2.49 -2.82
C PHE A 114 -13.79 -2.11 -4.27
N ALA A 115 -13.96 -0.81 -4.51
CA ALA A 115 -13.85 -0.15 -5.79
C ALA A 115 -12.45 0.47 -5.92
N PRO A 116 -11.58 -0.04 -6.79
CA PRO A 116 -10.27 0.56 -7.04
C PRO A 116 -10.41 1.98 -7.60
N ILE A 117 -9.54 2.89 -7.16
CA ILE A 117 -9.47 4.26 -7.66
C ILE A 117 -8.23 4.42 -8.55
N SER A 118 -7.04 4.23 -7.98
CA SER A 118 -5.79 4.26 -8.74
C SER A 118 -4.64 3.69 -7.90
N THR A 119 -3.71 2.99 -8.55
CA THR A 119 -2.40 2.70 -7.99
C THR A 119 -1.60 4.00 -7.93
N VAL A 120 -1.23 4.41 -6.71
CA VAL A 120 -0.47 5.66 -6.47
C VAL A 120 0.98 5.46 -6.86
N ALA A 121 1.62 4.41 -6.33
CA ALA A 121 3.01 4.13 -6.58
C ALA A 121 3.34 2.64 -6.42
N LEU A 122 4.42 2.22 -7.08
CA LEU A 122 5.16 0.99 -6.81
C LEU A 122 6.41 1.33 -6.01
N VAL A 123 6.68 0.60 -4.94
CA VAL A 123 7.89 0.76 -4.13
C VAL A 123 8.64 -0.56 -4.09
N PRO A 124 9.91 -0.60 -4.53
CA PRO A 124 10.75 -1.77 -4.38
C PRO A 124 10.91 -2.13 -2.90
N ASN A 125 10.96 -3.43 -2.58
CA ASN A 125 11.50 -3.85 -1.30
C ASN A 125 13.01 -4.03 -1.44
N VAL A 126 13.73 -3.84 -0.34
CA VAL A 126 15.18 -3.95 -0.29
C VAL A 126 15.60 -4.85 0.88
N LEU A 127 16.45 -5.80 0.60
CA LEU A 127 17.14 -6.58 1.63
C LEU A 127 18.22 -5.70 2.24
N VAL A 128 18.03 -5.37 3.52
CA VAL A 128 18.94 -4.52 4.28
C VAL A 128 19.43 -5.24 5.53
N VAL A 129 20.65 -4.92 5.93
CA VAL A 129 21.26 -5.34 7.18
C VAL A 129 21.82 -4.11 7.93
N ASN A 130 22.07 -4.23 9.22
CA ASN A 130 22.79 -3.19 9.96
C ASN A 130 24.17 -2.94 9.32
N ALA A 131 24.65 -1.70 9.29
CA ALA A 131 25.96 -1.36 8.73
C ALA A 131 27.12 -2.11 9.42
N LYS A 132 26.97 -2.45 10.69
CA LYS A 132 27.95 -3.23 11.49
C LYS A 132 27.82 -4.75 11.27
N SER A 133 26.83 -5.21 10.52
CA SER A 133 26.66 -6.63 10.22
C SER A 133 27.89 -7.19 9.52
N PRO A 134 28.34 -8.42 9.83
CA PRO A 134 29.45 -9.06 9.13
C PRO A 134 29.09 -9.45 7.68
N TYR A 135 27.79 -9.48 7.34
CA TYR A 135 27.30 -9.86 6.02
C TYR A 135 27.36 -8.69 5.05
N ASN A 136 28.04 -8.88 3.92
CA ASN A 136 28.22 -7.85 2.91
C ASN A 136 27.55 -8.18 1.56
N SER A 137 26.99 -9.38 1.46
CA SER A 137 26.31 -9.85 0.26
C SER A 137 25.15 -10.78 0.59
N VAL A 138 24.24 -10.96 -0.38
CA VAL A 138 23.19 -11.99 -0.31
C VAL A 138 23.78 -13.38 -0.11
N LYS A 139 24.93 -13.65 -0.78
CA LYS A 139 25.62 -14.94 -0.65
C LYS A 139 26.08 -15.22 0.77
N ASP A 140 26.54 -14.20 1.51
CA ASP A 140 26.98 -14.37 2.91
C ASP A 140 25.80 -14.76 3.81
N LEU A 141 24.64 -14.10 3.65
CA LEU A 141 23.41 -14.42 4.39
C LEU A 141 22.91 -15.84 4.08
N VAL A 142 22.92 -16.22 2.80
CA VAL A 142 22.51 -17.58 2.38
C VAL A 142 23.46 -18.62 2.96
N ALA A 143 24.77 -18.40 2.91
CA ALA A 143 25.75 -19.31 3.50
C ALA A 143 25.57 -19.45 5.01
N ALA A 144 25.38 -18.35 5.73
CA ALA A 144 25.15 -18.36 7.18
C ALA A 144 23.84 -19.06 7.57
N GLY A 145 22.74 -18.78 6.87
CA GLY A 145 21.44 -19.42 7.11
C GLY A 145 21.42 -20.93 6.81
N LYS A 146 22.30 -21.40 5.90
CA LYS A 146 22.50 -22.84 5.66
C LYS A 146 23.39 -23.51 6.71
N ALA A 147 24.46 -22.81 7.13
CA ALA A 147 25.42 -23.36 8.07
C ALA A 147 24.85 -23.47 9.49
N THR A 148 24.01 -22.52 9.89
CA THR A 148 23.42 -22.47 11.25
C THR A 148 21.93 -22.13 11.14
N PRO A 149 21.06 -23.16 10.92
CA PRO A 149 19.62 -22.97 10.83
C PRO A 149 19.05 -22.17 12.00
N ASP A 150 18.11 -21.26 11.69
CA ASP A 150 17.35 -20.42 12.63
C ASP A 150 18.20 -19.52 13.58
N LYS A 151 19.50 -19.39 13.31
CA LYS A 151 20.37 -18.47 14.05
C LYS A 151 20.24 -17.03 13.56
N LEU A 152 19.98 -16.85 12.27
CA LEU A 152 19.66 -15.53 11.71
C LEU A 152 18.17 -15.24 11.88
N ALA A 153 17.84 -13.96 12.10
CA ALA A 153 16.48 -13.49 12.17
C ALA A 153 16.20 -12.42 11.09
N TYR A 154 15.06 -12.53 10.41
CA TYR A 154 14.58 -11.44 9.55
C TYR A 154 13.29 -10.83 10.09
N GLY A 155 13.23 -9.50 10.07
CA GLY A 155 12.04 -8.75 10.43
C GLY A 155 11.11 -8.50 9.24
N SER A 156 9.80 -8.56 9.49
CA SER A 156 8.76 -8.12 8.52
C SER A 156 7.81 -7.12 9.15
N ASN A 157 7.00 -6.44 8.34
CA ASN A 157 5.96 -5.50 8.80
C ASN A 157 4.70 -6.20 9.34
N GLY A 158 4.80 -7.50 9.60
CA GLY A 158 3.75 -8.35 10.16
C GLY A 158 3.46 -9.58 9.31
N ASN A 159 2.76 -10.51 9.92
CA ASN A 159 2.33 -11.74 9.27
C ASN A 159 1.44 -11.43 8.05
N GLY A 160 1.61 -12.19 6.95
CA GLY A 160 0.83 -12.02 5.72
C GLY A 160 1.17 -10.77 4.90
N THR A 161 2.20 -10.00 5.27
CA THR A 161 2.69 -8.87 4.46
C THR A 161 3.59 -9.32 3.31
N ALA A 162 3.84 -8.43 2.33
CA ALA A 162 4.78 -8.72 1.24
C ALA A 162 6.17 -9.07 1.77
N GLN A 163 6.63 -8.40 2.82
CA GLN A 163 7.93 -8.66 3.46
C GLN A 163 8.02 -10.07 4.03
N HIS A 164 6.94 -10.55 4.67
CA HIS A 164 6.85 -11.94 5.14
C HIS A 164 6.93 -12.91 3.95
N MET A 165 6.15 -12.67 2.87
CA MET A 165 6.16 -13.51 1.67
C MET A 165 7.52 -13.52 0.98
N ILE A 166 8.19 -12.37 0.86
CA ILE A 166 9.53 -12.28 0.28
C ILE A 166 10.53 -13.09 1.11
N GLY A 167 10.51 -12.94 2.45
CA GLY A 167 11.38 -13.70 3.34
C GLY A 167 11.15 -15.20 3.24
N THR A 168 9.90 -15.66 3.19
CA THR A 168 9.57 -17.08 2.98
C THR A 168 10.07 -17.59 1.64
N GLN A 169 9.85 -16.83 0.55
CA GLN A 169 10.35 -17.22 -0.77
C GLN A 169 11.88 -17.23 -0.83
N PHE A 170 12.52 -16.26 -0.17
CA PHE A 170 13.97 -16.23 -0.07
C PHE A 170 14.50 -17.52 0.55
N GLN A 171 13.88 -18.00 1.63
CA GLN A 171 14.24 -19.25 2.27
C GLN A 171 14.01 -20.47 1.35
N VAL A 172 12.83 -20.55 0.71
CA VAL A 172 12.49 -21.66 -0.21
C VAL A 172 13.48 -21.74 -1.37
N VAL A 173 13.80 -20.61 -2.00
CA VAL A 173 14.65 -20.57 -3.19
C VAL A 173 16.12 -20.74 -2.83
N SER A 174 16.60 -20.11 -1.77
CA SER A 174 18.00 -20.15 -1.37
C SER A 174 18.37 -21.39 -0.57
N GLY A 175 17.41 -22.04 0.08
CA GLY A 175 17.62 -23.14 1.05
C GLY A 175 18.20 -22.65 2.39
N ALA A 176 18.27 -21.35 2.63
CA ALA A 176 18.64 -20.81 3.95
C ALA A 176 17.47 -20.96 4.93
N GLN A 177 17.76 -21.24 6.21
CA GLN A 177 16.77 -21.27 7.28
C GLN A 177 16.98 -20.08 8.20
N ILE A 178 15.98 -19.19 8.30
CA ILE A 178 16.06 -17.89 8.94
C ILE A 178 14.78 -17.66 9.73
N LEU A 179 14.91 -17.32 11.01
CA LEU A 179 13.77 -17.09 11.90
C LEU A 179 12.99 -15.85 11.47
N HIS A 180 11.68 -15.96 11.34
CA HIS A 180 10.80 -14.83 11.07
C HIS A 180 10.39 -14.11 12.36
N VAL A 181 10.56 -12.79 12.41
CA VAL A 181 10.13 -11.91 13.49
C VAL A 181 9.12 -10.88 12.96
N PRO A 182 7.81 -11.04 13.24
CA PRO A 182 6.80 -10.09 12.77
C PRO A 182 6.72 -8.85 13.66
N TYR A 183 6.77 -7.66 13.03
CA TYR A 183 6.59 -6.36 13.67
C TYR A 183 5.24 -5.74 13.35
N LYS A 184 4.83 -4.74 14.12
CA LYS A 184 3.63 -3.94 13.84
C LYS A 184 3.94 -2.77 12.88
N GLY A 185 4.61 -3.07 11.74
CA GLY A 185 4.98 -2.09 10.72
C GLY A 185 6.46 -1.69 10.71
N SER A 186 6.85 -0.80 9.78
CA SER A 186 8.25 -0.46 9.49
C SER A 186 8.97 0.27 10.64
N ALA A 187 8.29 1.14 11.38
CA ALA A 187 8.97 1.98 12.38
C ALA A 187 9.64 1.15 13.50
N PRO A 188 8.93 0.25 14.23
CA PRO A 188 9.58 -0.60 15.23
C PRO A 188 10.59 -1.57 14.62
N LEU A 189 10.32 -2.10 13.41
CA LEU A 189 11.26 -2.97 12.70
C LEU A 189 12.58 -2.24 12.41
N THR A 190 12.53 -1.03 11.89
CA THR A 190 13.73 -0.24 11.56
C THR A 190 14.53 0.08 12.82
N THR A 191 13.87 0.39 13.95
CA THR A 191 14.53 0.61 15.24
C THR A 191 15.32 -0.61 15.68
N ASP A 192 14.72 -1.79 15.63
CA ASP A 192 15.36 -3.04 16.05
C ASP A 192 16.45 -3.49 15.08
N LEU A 193 16.28 -3.25 13.76
CA LEU A 193 17.32 -3.50 12.77
C LEU A 193 18.56 -2.60 12.99
N LEU A 194 18.35 -1.33 13.30
CA LEU A 194 19.42 -0.39 13.65
C LEU A 194 20.08 -0.76 14.99
N GLY A 195 19.32 -1.33 15.92
CA GLY A 195 19.80 -1.86 17.20
C GLY A 195 20.46 -3.23 17.10
N GLY A 196 20.38 -3.92 15.95
CA GLY A 196 20.92 -5.27 15.76
C GLY A 196 20.12 -6.38 16.45
N GLN A 197 18.83 -6.13 16.78
CA GLN A 197 17.93 -7.13 17.38
C GLN A 197 17.43 -8.14 16.35
N VAL A 198 17.42 -7.78 15.08
CA VAL A 198 17.24 -8.66 13.92
C VAL A 198 18.39 -8.44 12.95
N ASP A 199 18.77 -9.49 12.22
CA ASP A 199 19.94 -9.46 11.35
C ASP A 199 19.65 -8.76 10.03
N MET A 200 18.43 -8.90 9.51
CA MET A 200 18.03 -8.38 8.20
C MET A 200 16.53 -8.08 8.10
N SER A 201 16.15 -7.35 7.05
CA SER A 201 14.77 -7.09 6.68
C SER A 201 14.62 -6.97 5.18
N PHE A 202 13.41 -7.25 4.67
CA PHE A 202 13.00 -7.00 3.28
C PHE A 202 12.05 -5.80 3.18
N ASP A 203 12.25 -4.74 3.92
CA ASP A 203 11.31 -3.61 3.95
C ASP A 203 11.27 -2.86 2.62
N THR A 204 10.19 -2.10 2.40
CA THR A 204 10.12 -1.16 1.27
C THR A 204 11.22 -0.11 1.40
N VAL A 205 11.70 0.39 0.26
CA VAL A 205 12.82 1.36 0.24
C VAL A 205 12.53 2.60 1.07
N THR A 206 11.30 3.10 1.08
CA THR A 206 10.92 4.39 1.69
C THR A 206 11.36 4.56 3.15
N PRO A 207 11.00 3.69 4.11
CA PRO A 207 11.37 3.90 5.53
C PRO A 207 12.84 3.68 5.82
N VAL A 208 13.55 2.93 4.99
CA VAL A 208 14.97 2.58 5.22
C VAL A 208 15.94 3.45 4.41
N LEU A 209 15.47 4.15 3.38
CA LEU A 209 16.28 4.96 2.48
C LEU A 209 17.12 6.04 3.20
N PRO A 210 16.59 6.79 4.19
CA PRO A 210 17.39 7.74 4.95
C PRO A 210 18.57 7.07 5.65
N PHE A 211 18.36 5.93 6.27
CA PHE A 211 19.41 5.20 6.99
C PHE A 211 20.43 4.54 6.06
N ILE A 212 20.01 4.17 4.84
CA ILE A 212 20.94 3.73 3.79
C ILE A 212 21.82 4.90 3.34
N LYS A 213 21.24 6.08 3.09
CA LYS A 213 21.98 7.31 2.72
C LYS A 213 22.95 7.77 3.82
N GLU A 214 22.57 7.57 5.08
CA GLU A 214 23.41 7.88 6.26
C GLU A 214 24.47 6.81 6.55
N GLY A 215 24.50 5.71 5.79
CA GLY A 215 25.42 4.59 6.01
C GLY A 215 25.16 3.80 7.30
N LYS A 216 23.97 3.91 7.89
CA LYS A 216 23.55 3.15 9.09
C LYS A 216 22.98 1.77 8.75
N LEU A 217 22.39 1.64 7.55
CA LEU A 217 21.94 0.38 6.98
C LEU A 217 22.68 0.11 5.66
N LYS A 218 22.96 -1.15 5.41
CA LYS A 218 23.65 -1.64 4.22
C LYS A 218 22.64 -2.37 3.32
N PRO A 219 22.30 -1.85 2.11
CA PRO A 219 21.43 -2.52 1.18
C PRO A 219 22.21 -3.62 0.44
N LEU A 220 21.68 -4.83 0.37
CA LEU A 220 22.31 -5.97 -0.28
C LEU A 220 21.68 -6.34 -1.62
N ALA A 221 20.34 -6.22 -1.74
CA ALA A 221 19.62 -6.46 -2.99
C ALA A 221 18.23 -5.84 -2.94
N VAL A 222 17.68 -5.48 -4.11
CA VAL A 222 16.26 -5.16 -4.28
C VAL A 222 15.49 -6.39 -4.76
N THR A 223 14.20 -6.44 -4.44
CA THR A 223 13.35 -7.62 -4.74
C THR A 223 12.57 -7.50 -6.06
N THR A 224 12.69 -6.38 -6.74
CA THR A 224 12.06 -6.13 -8.04
C THR A 224 12.85 -6.79 -9.18
N ALA A 225 12.20 -7.00 -10.33
CA ALA A 225 12.84 -7.59 -11.52
C ALA A 225 13.95 -6.71 -12.12
N LYS A 226 13.91 -5.40 -11.84
CA LYS A 226 14.92 -4.41 -12.24
C LYS A 226 15.44 -3.70 -11.00
N ARG A 227 16.65 -3.15 -11.08
CA ARG A 227 17.22 -2.31 -10.02
C ARG A 227 16.36 -1.06 -9.79
N SER A 228 16.34 -0.58 -8.54
CA SER A 228 15.67 0.67 -8.19
C SER A 228 16.41 1.87 -8.78
N SER A 229 15.68 2.84 -9.33
CA SER A 229 16.23 4.11 -9.80
C SER A 229 16.90 4.94 -8.70
N THR A 230 16.44 4.78 -7.45
CA THR A 230 17.01 5.46 -6.27
C THR A 230 18.18 4.71 -5.64
N LEU A 231 18.36 3.43 -5.97
CA LEU A 231 19.45 2.57 -5.51
C LEU A 231 20.12 1.85 -6.71
N PRO A 232 20.64 2.57 -7.73
CA PRO A 232 21.07 1.99 -8.99
C PRO A 232 22.26 1.03 -8.86
N ASN A 233 23.05 1.17 -7.81
CA ASN A 233 24.20 0.31 -7.53
C ASN A 233 23.85 -0.95 -6.74
N VAL A 234 22.60 -1.06 -6.22
CA VAL A 234 22.14 -2.23 -5.47
C VAL A 234 21.58 -3.25 -6.46
N PRO A 235 22.11 -4.49 -6.48
CA PRO A 235 21.65 -5.52 -7.40
C PRO A 235 20.24 -5.99 -7.08
N THR A 236 19.59 -6.64 -8.03
CA THR A 236 18.38 -7.43 -7.77
C THR A 236 18.74 -8.74 -7.06
N LEU A 237 17.78 -9.39 -6.39
CA LEU A 237 17.99 -10.73 -5.81
C LEU A 237 18.40 -11.74 -6.89
N GLN A 238 17.88 -11.62 -8.11
CA GLN A 238 18.26 -12.46 -9.23
C GLN A 238 19.74 -12.27 -9.61
N GLU A 239 20.20 -11.02 -9.74
CA GLU A 239 21.62 -10.69 -9.99
C GLU A 239 22.54 -11.15 -8.84
N ALA A 240 22.00 -11.18 -7.61
CA ALA A 240 22.70 -11.62 -6.41
C ALA A 240 22.64 -13.16 -6.17
N GLY A 241 22.11 -13.94 -7.13
CA GLY A 241 22.11 -15.40 -7.11
C GLY A 241 20.90 -16.06 -6.46
N VAL A 242 19.82 -15.30 -6.18
CA VAL A 242 18.54 -15.82 -5.69
C VAL A 242 17.44 -15.49 -6.70
N PRO A 243 17.28 -16.32 -7.76
CA PRO A 243 16.32 -16.08 -8.83
C PRO A 243 14.88 -16.36 -8.40
N GLY A 244 13.91 -15.95 -9.24
CA GLY A 244 12.50 -16.29 -9.08
C GLY A 244 11.73 -15.41 -8.07
N ILE A 245 12.37 -14.43 -7.46
CA ILE A 245 11.72 -13.43 -6.61
C ILE A 245 11.68 -12.10 -7.37
N ALA A 246 10.46 -11.71 -7.78
CA ALA A 246 10.19 -10.43 -8.43
C ALA A 246 8.92 -9.82 -7.83
N ILE A 247 9.07 -9.21 -6.65
CA ILE A 247 7.96 -8.63 -5.87
C ILE A 247 8.31 -7.19 -5.53
N GLY A 248 7.49 -6.26 -6.05
CA GLY A 248 7.40 -4.88 -5.58
C GLY A 248 6.12 -4.70 -4.77
N THR A 249 6.10 -3.73 -3.89
CA THR A 249 4.91 -3.38 -3.12
C THR A 249 4.22 -2.20 -3.78
N TRP A 250 3.06 -2.41 -4.40
CA TRP A 250 2.23 -1.32 -4.86
C TRP A 250 1.35 -0.78 -3.72
N PHE A 251 1.02 0.50 -3.83
CA PHE A 251 0.11 1.21 -2.94
C PHE A 251 -0.91 1.96 -3.79
N GLY A 252 -2.18 1.93 -3.39
CA GLY A 252 -3.23 2.57 -4.16
C GLY A 252 -4.45 2.92 -3.31
N LEU A 253 -5.26 3.82 -3.83
CA LEU A 253 -6.51 4.23 -3.22
C LEU A 253 -7.66 3.35 -3.69
N LEU A 254 -8.50 2.95 -2.72
CA LEU A 254 -9.73 2.20 -2.93
C LEU A 254 -10.86 2.84 -2.11
N ALA A 255 -12.09 2.66 -2.59
CA ALA A 255 -13.32 3.00 -1.88
C ALA A 255 -14.11 1.73 -1.57
N PRO A 256 -15.17 1.75 -0.72
CA PRO A 256 -16.14 0.67 -0.62
C PRO A 256 -16.76 0.34 -1.99
N ALA A 257 -17.03 -0.94 -2.27
CA ALA A 257 -17.43 -1.42 -3.60
C ALA A 257 -18.66 -0.71 -4.21
N ALA A 258 -19.66 -0.36 -3.36
CA ALA A 258 -20.88 0.28 -3.81
C ALA A 258 -20.77 1.82 -3.98
N THR A 259 -19.55 2.38 -3.89
CA THR A 259 -19.33 3.83 -4.11
C THR A 259 -19.77 4.23 -5.54
N PRO A 260 -20.55 5.32 -5.70
CA PRO A 260 -21.03 5.76 -7.00
C PRO A 260 -19.90 5.94 -8.02
N LYS A 261 -20.14 5.51 -9.26
CA LYS A 261 -19.13 5.53 -10.33
C LYS A 261 -18.59 6.92 -10.65
N ASP A 262 -19.44 7.94 -10.58
CA ASP A 262 -19.06 9.34 -10.79
C ASP A 262 -18.09 9.84 -9.71
N VAL A 263 -18.29 9.42 -8.47
CA VAL A 263 -17.37 9.70 -7.34
C VAL A 263 -16.02 9.02 -7.56
N VAL A 264 -16.01 7.73 -7.93
CA VAL A 264 -14.77 6.99 -8.24
C VAL A 264 -14.04 7.63 -9.41
N THR A 265 -14.78 7.99 -10.48
CA THR A 265 -14.20 8.65 -11.66
C THR A 265 -13.57 10.01 -11.31
N LYS A 266 -14.25 10.81 -10.49
CA LYS A 266 -13.73 12.10 -10.02
C LYS A 266 -12.48 11.93 -9.17
N LEU A 267 -12.50 10.99 -8.21
CA LEU A 267 -11.34 10.66 -7.40
C LEU A 267 -10.16 10.19 -8.26
N ASN A 268 -10.39 9.28 -9.19
CA ASN A 268 -9.35 8.83 -10.12
C ASN A 268 -8.75 9.99 -10.90
N ALA A 269 -9.57 10.84 -11.50
CA ALA A 269 -9.10 11.98 -12.29
C ALA A 269 -8.19 12.91 -11.47
N GLU A 270 -8.59 13.25 -10.23
CA GLU A 270 -7.80 14.12 -9.36
C GLU A 270 -6.51 13.44 -8.86
N VAL A 271 -6.57 12.16 -8.49
CA VAL A 271 -5.41 11.39 -8.05
C VAL A 271 -4.40 11.24 -9.19
N VAL A 272 -4.83 10.86 -10.39
CA VAL A 272 -3.96 10.72 -11.56
C VAL A 272 -3.32 12.07 -11.93
N LYS A 273 -4.08 13.16 -11.89
CA LYS A 273 -3.56 14.51 -12.10
C LYS A 273 -2.44 14.86 -11.12
N ILE A 274 -2.63 14.56 -9.82
CA ILE A 274 -1.61 14.76 -8.78
C ILE A 274 -0.34 13.95 -9.09
N ILE A 275 -0.51 12.66 -9.36
CA ILE A 275 0.60 11.72 -9.57
C ILE A 275 1.49 12.13 -10.75
N HIS A 276 0.89 12.71 -11.79
CA HIS A 276 1.63 13.12 -12.98
C HIS A 276 2.27 14.50 -12.90
N THR A 277 2.08 15.27 -11.80
CA THR A 277 2.78 16.53 -11.63
C THR A 277 4.29 16.30 -11.44
N PRO A 278 5.15 17.18 -12.00
CA PRO A 278 6.60 17.09 -11.80
C PRO A 278 7.01 17.09 -10.34
N GLU A 279 6.31 17.90 -9.52
CA GLU A 279 6.55 18.01 -8.09
C GLU A 279 6.28 16.69 -7.36
N PHE A 280 5.14 16.04 -7.62
CA PHE A 280 4.81 14.77 -7.00
C PHE A 280 5.76 13.65 -7.46
N LYS A 281 6.11 13.61 -8.75
CA LYS A 281 7.10 12.67 -9.29
C LYS A 281 8.44 12.81 -8.58
N LYS A 282 8.91 14.05 -8.40
CA LYS A 282 10.13 14.31 -7.64
C LYS A 282 10.02 13.86 -6.20
N GLN A 283 8.91 14.18 -5.52
CA GLN A 283 8.67 13.74 -4.14
C GLN A 283 8.69 12.21 -4.03
N MET A 284 8.07 11.50 -4.98
CA MET A 284 8.08 10.03 -5.00
C MET A 284 9.49 9.47 -5.22
N PHE A 285 10.23 10.03 -6.16
CA PHE A 285 11.63 9.64 -6.38
C PHE A 285 12.49 9.82 -5.13
N ASP A 286 12.34 10.96 -4.43
CA ASP A 286 13.12 11.26 -3.22
C ASP A 286 12.92 10.25 -2.08
N ILE A 287 11.76 9.59 -2.05
CA ILE A 287 11.42 8.53 -1.08
C ILE A 287 11.55 7.10 -1.63
N GLY A 288 12.06 6.93 -2.83
CA GLY A 288 12.27 5.61 -3.45
C GLY A 288 11.01 4.96 -4.03
N ALA A 289 9.98 5.74 -4.34
CA ALA A 289 8.74 5.28 -4.93
C ALA A 289 8.65 5.62 -6.41
N GLU A 290 8.07 4.73 -7.20
CA GLU A 290 7.79 4.91 -8.63
C GLU A 290 6.30 5.27 -8.81
N PRO A 291 5.95 6.52 -9.18
CA PRO A 291 4.56 6.93 -9.35
C PRO A 291 3.92 6.22 -10.55
N ILE A 292 2.66 5.76 -10.41
CA ILE A 292 1.93 5.00 -11.43
C ILE A 292 0.79 5.83 -12.02
N GLY A 293 -0.31 6.03 -11.31
CA GLY A 293 -1.45 6.82 -11.78
C GLY A 293 -2.25 6.14 -12.90
N ASN A 294 -2.76 4.94 -12.65
CA ASN A 294 -3.53 4.15 -13.60
C ASN A 294 -5.05 4.34 -13.45
N LYS A 295 -5.81 3.77 -14.40
CA LYS A 295 -7.27 3.74 -14.37
C LYS A 295 -7.80 2.72 -13.35
N PRO A 296 -9.05 2.86 -12.86
CA PRO A 296 -9.67 1.92 -11.95
C PRO A 296 -9.68 0.47 -12.47
N GLU A 297 -9.94 0.27 -13.75
CA GLU A 297 -10.00 -1.05 -14.38
C GLU A 297 -8.62 -1.72 -14.45
N GLU A 298 -7.56 -0.93 -14.66
CA GLU A 298 -6.19 -1.42 -14.67
C GLU A 298 -5.75 -1.85 -13.27
N MET A 299 -6.10 -1.08 -12.25
CA MET A 299 -5.85 -1.45 -10.85
C MET A 299 -6.67 -2.68 -10.43
N ALA A 300 -7.94 -2.79 -10.87
CA ALA A 300 -8.76 -3.98 -10.62
C ALA A 300 -8.14 -5.24 -11.22
N LYS A 301 -7.65 -5.14 -12.46
CA LYS A 301 -6.94 -6.24 -13.13
C LYS A 301 -5.68 -6.62 -12.37
N GLN A 302 -4.87 -5.66 -11.97
CA GLN A 302 -3.67 -5.88 -11.16
C GLN A 302 -3.98 -6.62 -9.86
N ILE A 303 -4.99 -6.17 -9.11
CA ILE A 303 -5.43 -6.80 -7.85
C ILE A 303 -5.77 -8.28 -8.09
N LYS A 304 -6.58 -8.58 -9.11
CA LYS A 304 -6.99 -9.94 -9.44
C LYS A 304 -5.79 -10.84 -9.78
N GLU A 305 -4.95 -10.39 -10.70
CA GLU A 305 -3.76 -11.14 -11.14
C GLU A 305 -2.81 -11.43 -9.97
N GLU A 306 -2.62 -10.45 -9.08
CA GLU A 306 -1.77 -10.64 -7.92
C GLU A 306 -2.40 -11.51 -6.83
N THR A 307 -3.72 -11.43 -6.62
CA THR A 307 -4.43 -12.34 -5.72
C THR A 307 -4.22 -13.80 -6.15
N GLU A 308 -4.37 -14.08 -7.44
CA GLU A 308 -4.14 -15.42 -8.02
C GLU A 308 -2.67 -15.86 -7.88
N LYS A 309 -1.72 -14.95 -8.20
CA LYS A 309 -0.28 -15.20 -8.07
C LYS A 309 0.09 -15.54 -6.62
N PHE A 310 -0.34 -14.72 -5.66
CA PHE A 310 0.01 -14.94 -4.25
C PHE A 310 -0.68 -16.16 -3.65
N ALA A 311 -1.88 -16.54 -4.10
CA ALA A 311 -2.50 -17.80 -3.72
C ALA A 311 -1.61 -19.01 -4.09
N GLY A 312 -1.02 -18.97 -5.29
CA GLY A 312 -0.05 -19.99 -5.73
C GLY A 312 1.21 -20.01 -4.86
N LEU A 313 1.76 -18.83 -4.54
CA LEU A 313 2.98 -18.70 -3.73
C LEU A 313 2.77 -19.14 -2.27
N VAL A 314 1.65 -18.75 -1.66
CA VAL A 314 1.26 -19.18 -0.31
C VAL A 314 1.16 -20.69 -0.23
N LYS A 315 0.51 -21.32 -1.22
CA LYS A 315 0.38 -22.79 -1.30
C LYS A 315 1.74 -23.45 -1.46
N ALA A 316 2.59 -22.97 -2.37
CA ALA A 316 3.92 -23.53 -2.63
C ALA A 316 4.87 -23.36 -1.43
N GLY A 317 4.85 -22.20 -0.78
CA GLY A 317 5.67 -21.89 0.40
C GLY A 317 5.12 -22.45 1.71
N LYS A 318 3.93 -23.12 1.70
CA LYS A 318 3.23 -23.59 2.90
C LYS A 318 3.07 -22.50 3.96
N VAL A 319 2.86 -21.25 3.51
CA VAL A 319 2.67 -20.11 4.41
C VAL A 319 1.30 -20.24 5.06
N THR A 320 1.28 -20.51 6.34
CA THR A 320 0.06 -20.50 7.17
C THR A 320 0.23 -19.50 8.28
N LEU A 321 -0.86 -18.83 8.65
CA LEU A 321 -0.97 -18.11 9.91
C LEU A 321 -1.90 -18.95 10.78
N ASP A 322 -1.33 -19.61 11.75
CA ASP A 322 -2.07 -20.35 12.77
C ASP A 322 -2.67 -19.41 13.80
#